data_619775208541bc6e4264ce3213c9cc5d
#
_entry.id   619775208541bc6e4264ce3213c9cc5d
#
_cell.length_a   1.000
_cell.length_b   1.000
_cell.length_c   1.000
_cell.angle_alpha   90.00
_cell.angle_beta   90.00
_cell.angle_gamma   90.00
#
_symmetry.space_group_name_H-M   'P 1'
#
loop_
_entity.id
_entity.type
_entity.pdbx_description
1 polymer ?
#
loop_
_entity_poly.entity_id
_entity_poly.type
_entity_poly.pdbx_seq_one_letter_code
_entity_poly.pdbx_strand_id
1 'polypeptide(L)'
;MPQSALFTGIIPPVSTIFTADGQLDKQGTAALIDDLIAAGVDGLFFLGSGGEFSQLNAEERKTIARFAIEHVDRRVPVLIGTGGTNARETIELSQHAQQAGADGIVVINPYYWKVSEANLIRYFEQVADSVTLPVMLYNFPALTGQDLTPALVKTLADSRSNIIGIKDTIDSVAHLRSMIHTVKAAHPHFTVLCGYDDHLFNTLLLGGDGAISASGNFAPQVSVNLLKAWRDKDVAKAAEYHQTLLQIPQMYQLDTPFVNVIKEAIVLCGRPISTHVLPPASALDEPRKAQLKTLLQQLKLC
;
A
#
# COMPACT_ATOMS: atom_id res chain seq x y z
N MET A 1 18.58 2.57 -23.27
CA MET A 1 17.42 3.39 -22.87
C MET A 1 17.51 3.55 -21.37
N PRO A 2 17.22 4.71 -20.78
CA PRO A 2 17.15 4.79 -19.33
C PRO A 2 16.07 3.82 -18.84
N GLN A 3 16.41 3.02 -17.85
CA GLN A 3 15.47 2.09 -17.21
C GLN A 3 14.31 2.92 -16.63
N SER A 4 13.06 2.62 -16.96
CA SER A 4 11.90 3.27 -16.34
C SER A 4 11.77 2.80 -14.89
N ALA A 5 11.22 3.67 -14.02
CA ALA A 5 10.88 3.27 -12.67
C ALA A 5 9.89 2.08 -12.69
N LEU A 6 10.16 1.09 -11.84
CA LEU A 6 9.26 -0.06 -11.64
C LEU A 6 8.17 0.34 -10.65
N PHE A 7 6.97 -0.25 -10.79
CA PHE A 7 5.84 -0.06 -9.88
C PHE A 7 5.42 1.40 -9.70
N THR A 8 4.94 2.01 -10.76
CA THR A 8 4.41 3.38 -10.77
C THR A 8 2.90 3.39 -10.90
N GLY A 9 2.28 4.53 -10.59
CA GLY A 9 0.85 4.72 -10.76
C GLY A 9 0.02 4.39 -9.50
N ILE A 10 -1.14 3.80 -9.70
CA ILE A 10 -2.09 3.50 -8.62
C ILE A 10 -2.01 2.02 -8.28
N ILE A 11 -1.53 1.72 -7.07
CA ILE A 11 -1.31 0.35 -6.58
C ILE A 11 -2.06 0.18 -5.24
N PRO A 12 -3.35 -0.15 -5.22
CA PRO A 12 -4.10 -0.29 -3.98
C PRO A 12 -3.50 -1.35 -3.04
N PRO A 13 -3.43 -1.06 -1.71
CA PRO A 13 -3.13 -2.06 -0.70
C PRO A 13 -4.39 -2.89 -0.45
N VAL A 14 -4.52 -4.02 -1.15
CA VAL A 14 -5.73 -4.85 -1.19
C VAL A 14 -6.12 -5.33 0.20
N SER A 15 -7.37 -5.11 0.58
CA SER A 15 -7.95 -5.67 1.81
C SER A 15 -8.03 -7.20 1.70
N THR A 16 -7.57 -7.92 2.71
CA THR A 16 -7.77 -9.37 2.79
C THR A 16 -9.19 -9.65 3.27
N ILE A 17 -9.97 -10.39 2.50
CA ILE A 17 -11.33 -10.72 2.86
C ILE A 17 -11.34 -12.02 3.66
N PHE A 18 -12.00 -12.01 4.81
CA PHE A 18 -12.10 -13.16 5.70
C PHE A 18 -13.55 -13.65 5.81
N THR A 19 -13.71 -14.95 5.96
CA THR A 19 -14.97 -15.57 6.38
C THR A 19 -15.26 -15.24 7.84
N ALA A 20 -16.47 -15.54 8.31
CA ALA A 20 -16.88 -15.26 9.69
C ALA A 20 -16.04 -16.00 10.75
N ASP A 21 -15.39 -17.10 10.39
CA ASP A 21 -14.44 -17.84 11.23
C ASP A 21 -12.98 -17.43 11.06
N GLY A 22 -12.73 -16.31 10.37
CA GLY A 22 -11.40 -15.69 10.23
C GLY A 22 -10.49 -16.36 9.19
N GLN A 23 -11.01 -17.24 8.34
CA GLN A 23 -10.24 -17.84 7.26
C GLN A 23 -10.25 -16.94 6.01
N LEU A 24 -9.27 -17.11 5.12
CA LEU A 24 -9.26 -16.41 3.83
C LEU A 24 -10.53 -16.74 3.02
N ASP A 25 -11.38 -15.75 2.78
CA ASP A 25 -12.44 -15.82 1.79
C ASP A 25 -11.86 -15.65 0.39
N LYS A 26 -11.54 -16.76 -0.26
CA LYS A 26 -10.97 -16.77 -1.60
C LYS A 26 -11.89 -16.16 -2.65
N GLN A 27 -13.20 -16.39 -2.52
CA GLN A 27 -14.18 -15.86 -3.48
C GLN A 27 -14.33 -14.35 -3.35
N GLY A 28 -14.49 -13.84 -2.14
CA GLY A 28 -14.59 -12.41 -1.88
C GLY A 28 -13.29 -11.67 -2.24
N THR A 29 -12.13 -12.25 -1.93
CA THR A 29 -10.83 -11.68 -2.29
C THR A 29 -10.62 -11.67 -3.81
N ALA A 30 -10.98 -12.75 -4.51
CA ALA A 30 -10.92 -12.83 -5.98
C ALA A 30 -11.79 -11.76 -6.64
N ALA A 31 -13.03 -11.62 -6.19
CA ALA A 31 -13.96 -10.60 -6.72
C ALA A 31 -13.40 -9.18 -6.54
N LEU A 32 -12.83 -8.88 -5.36
CA LEU A 32 -12.20 -7.58 -5.13
C LEU A 32 -11.00 -7.36 -6.06
N ILE A 33 -10.13 -8.35 -6.23
CA ILE A 33 -8.98 -8.28 -7.15
C ILE A 33 -9.45 -7.97 -8.58
N ASP A 34 -10.44 -8.71 -9.07
CA ASP A 34 -10.96 -8.56 -10.44
C ASP A 34 -11.56 -7.17 -10.65
N ASP A 35 -12.32 -6.65 -9.68
CA ASP A 35 -12.87 -5.30 -9.71
C ASP A 35 -11.79 -4.21 -9.77
N LEU A 36 -10.71 -4.37 -8.99
CA LEU A 36 -9.60 -3.44 -8.98
C LEU A 36 -8.85 -3.43 -10.32
N ILE A 37 -8.59 -4.60 -10.88
CA ILE A 37 -7.96 -4.72 -12.20
C ILE A 37 -8.86 -4.10 -13.28
N ALA A 38 -10.17 -4.38 -13.25
CA ALA A 38 -11.14 -3.79 -14.18
C ALA A 38 -11.23 -2.27 -14.05
N ALA A 39 -10.98 -1.72 -12.86
CA ALA A 39 -10.93 -0.27 -12.63
C ALA A 39 -9.67 0.40 -13.23
N GLY A 40 -8.70 -0.37 -13.72
CA GLY A 40 -7.50 0.13 -14.39
C GLY A 40 -6.38 0.56 -13.45
N VAL A 41 -6.23 -0.10 -12.30
CA VAL A 41 -5.07 0.11 -11.41
C VAL A 41 -3.78 -0.39 -12.06
N ASP A 42 -2.65 0.23 -11.72
CA ASP A 42 -1.35 -0.07 -12.32
C ASP A 42 -0.63 -1.28 -11.64
N GLY A 43 -1.16 -1.78 -10.53
CA GLY A 43 -0.65 -2.94 -9.79
C GLY A 43 -1.46 -3.19 -8.51
N LEU A 44 -1.11 -4.25 -7.78
CA LEU A 44 -1.78 -4.62 -6.53
C LEU A 44 -0.75 -4.91 -5.44
N PHE A 45 -1.00 -4.42 -4.23
CA PHE A 45 -0.16 -4.66 -3.06
C PHE A 45 -0.94 -5.46 -2.01
N PHE A 46 -0.50 -6.68 -1.72
CA PHE A 46 -1.12 -7.57 -0.73
C PHE A 46 -0.32 -7.60 0.57
N LEU A 47 -0.97 -7.96 1.68
CA LEU A 47 -0.36 -8.10 2.99
C LEU A 47 0.29 -6.80 3.50
N GLY A 48 -0.31 -5.65 3.15
CA GLY A 48 -0.05 -4.37 3.80
C GLY A 48 -0.86 -4.20 5.08
N SER A 49 -0.81 -2.99 5.69
CA SER A 49 -1.58 -2.67 6.91
C SER A 49 -3.09 -2.84 6.68
N GLY A 50 -3.62 -2.37 5.53
CA GLY A 50 -5.02 -2.59 5.14
C GLY A 50 -5.38 -4.04 4.84
N GLY A 51 -4.39 -4.89 4.59
CA GLY A 51 -4.54 -6.35 4.44
C GLY A 51 -4.39 -7.13 5.74
N GLU A 52 -4.31 -6.44 6.89
CA GLU A 52 -4.26 -7.02 8.25
C GLU A 52 -3.06 -7.97 8.49
N PHE A 53 -1.94 -7.75 7.80
CA PHE A 53 -0.79 -8.65 7.85
C PHE A 53 -0.28 -8.94 9.27
N SER A 54 -0.38 -7.96 10.17
CA SER A 54 0.12 -8.05 11.55
C SER A 54 -0.74 -8.97 12.45
N GLN A 55 -1.91 -9.38 11.98
CA GLN A 55 -2.82 -10.29 12.68
C GLN A 55 -2.73 -11.74 12.14
N LEU A 56 -1.88 -11.96 11.15
CA LEU A 56 -1.72 -13.25 10.46
C LEU A 56 -0.40 -13.89 10.84
N ASN A 57 -0.42 -15.21 11.06
CA ASN A 57 0.81 -15.97 11.19
C ASN A 57 1.51 -16.18 9.83
N ALA A 58 2.75 -16.67 9.85
CA ALA A 58 3.55 -16.83 8.63
C ALA A 58 2.89 -17.72 7.58
N GLU A 59 2.23 -18.83 7.97
CA GLU A 59 1.61 -19.75 7.03
C GLU A 59 0.34 -19.16 6.40
N GLU A 60 -0.44 -18.40 7.15
CA GLU A 60 -1.57 -17.65 6.60
C GLU A 60 -1.10 -16.60 5.59
N ARG A 61 -0.03 -15.85 5.91
CA ARG A 61 0.57 -14.88 4.98
C ARG A 61 1.07 -15.54 3.70
N LYS A 62 1.74 -16.69 3.79
CA LYS A 62 2.18 -17.47 2.63
C LYS A 62 1.00 -17.96 1.78
N THR A 63 -0.07 -18.41 2.43
CA THR A 63 -1.29 -18.88 1.75
C THR A 63 -1.96 -17.74 0.98
N ILE A 64 -2.11 -16.57 1.60
CA ILE A 64 -2.70 -15.38 0.98
C ILE A 64 -1.83 -14.90 -0.19
N ALA A 65 -0.51 -14.83 0.00
CA ALA A 65 0.42 -14.41 -1.04
C ALA A 65 0.33 -15.30 -2.29
N ARG A 66 0.35 -16.63 -2.09
CA ARG A 66 0.23 -17.61 -3.19
C ARG A 66 -1.10 -17.45 -3.92
N PHE A 67 -2.21 -17.42 -3.18
CA PHE A 67 -3.53 -17.24 -3.76
C PHE A 67 -3.63 -15.94 -4.57
N ALA A 68 -3.14 -14.83 -4.05
CA ALA A 68 -3.19 -13.53 -4.72
C ALA A 68 -2.39 -13.55 -6.03
N ILE A 69 -1.16 -14.07 -6.01
CA ILE A 69 -0.30 -14.19 -7.18
C ILE A 69 -0.94 -15.07 -8.26
N GLU A 70 -1.44 -16.25 -7.85
CA GLU A 70 -2.12 -17.19 -8.77
C GLU A 70 -3.38 -16.58 -9.38
N HIS A 71 -4.21 -15.89 -8.57
CA HIS A 71 -5.46 -15.29 -9.07
C HIS A 71 -5.22 -14.08 -9.95
N VAL A 72 -4.26 -13.22 -9.64
CA VAL A 72 -3.90 -12.06 -10.49
C VAL A 72 -3.37 -12.52 -11.83
N ASP A 73 -2.69 -13.65 -11.90
CA ASP A 73 -2.21 -14.31 -13.13
C ASP A 73 -1.55 -13.32 -14.11
N ARG A 74 -0.61 -12.52 -13.60
CA ARG A 74 0.17 -11.54 -14.37
C ARG A 74 -0.64 -10.45 -15.11
N ARG A 75 -1.92 -10.29 -14.79
CA ARG A 75 -2.75 -9.21 -15.39
C ARG A 75 -2.25 -7.82 -15.01
N VAL A 76 -1.71 -7.68 -13.81
CA VAL A 76 -1.01 -6.49 -13.31
C VAL A 76 0.13 -6.93 -12.39
N PRO A 77 1.14 -6.09 -12.14
CA PRO A 77 2.20 -6.38 -11.16
C PRO A 77 1.64 -6.64 -9.74
N VAL A 78 2.23 -7.63 -9.05
CA VAL A 78 1.88 -8.02 -7.68
C VAL A 78 3.04 -7.74 -6.74
N LEU A 79 2.79 -6.88 -5.74
CA LEU A 79 3.67 -6.62 -4.63
C LEU A 79 3.19 -7.36 -3.38
N ILE A 80 4.10 -8.02 -2.65
CA ILE A 80 3.78 -8.75 -1.41
C ILE A 80 4.46 -8.08 -0.21
N GLY A 81 3.68 -7.76 0.81
CA GLY A 81 4.17 -7.29 2.10
C GLY A 81 4.80 -8.43 2.91
N THR A 82 6.09 -8.33 3.17
CA THR A 82 6.83 -9.38 3.87
C THR A 82 7.41 -8.92 5.21
N GLY A 83 7.39 -7.61 5.49
CA GLY A 83 7.92 -7.03 6.71
C GLY A 83 7.23 -7.54 7.99
N GLY A 84 7.94 -7.43 9.09
CA GLY A 84 7.50 -7.88 10.41
C GLY A 84 8.44 -7.39 11.51
N THR A 85 8.27 -7.93 12.72
CA THR A 85 9.07 -7.53 13.89
C THR A 85 10.45 -8.20 13.93
N ASN A 86 10.68 -9.28 13.17
CA ASN A 86 11.96 -9.98 13.17
C ASN A 86 12.47 -10.28 11.75
N ALA A 87 13.79 -10.18 11.58
CA ALA A 87 14.44 -10.34 10.28
C ALA A 87 14.29 -11.76 9.70
N ARG A 88 14.31 -12.80 10.52
CA ARG A 88 14.25 -14.20 10.05
C ARG A 88 12.94 -14.50 9.35
N GLU A 89 11.82 -14.12 9.96
CA GLU A 89 10.49 -14.30 9.37
C GLU A 89 10.32 -13.41 8.13
N THR A 90 10.82 -12.16 8.17
CA THR A 90 10.79 -11.27 7.00
C THR A 90 11.55 -11.88 5.82
N ILE A 91 12.73 -12.46 6.05
CA ILE A 91 13.53 -13.14 5.01
C ILE A 91 12.77 -14.37 4.48
N GLU A 92 12.24 -15.20 5.36
CA GLU A 92 11.47 -16.39 4.99
C GLU A 92 10.27 -16.05 4.11
N LEU A 93 9.49 -15.04 4.50
CA LEU A 93 8.34 -14.55 3.74
C LEU A 93 8.76 -13.93 2.40
N SER A 94 9.89 -13.23 2.35
CA SER A 94 10.43 -12.63 1.13
C SER A 94 10.85 -13.70 0.13
N GLN A 95 11.54 -14.74 0.59
CA GLN A 95 11.93 -15.89 -0.22
C GLN A 95 10.71 -16.68 -0.72
N HIS A 96 9.69 -16.84 0.15
CA HIS A 96 8.43 -17.47 -0.27
C HIS A 96 7.71 -16.63 -1.35
N ALA A 97 7.63 -15.31 -1.20
CA ALA A 97 7.02 -14.44 -2.21
C ALA A 97 7.75 -14.56 -3.56
N GLN A 98 9.08 -14.61 -3.54
CA GLN A 98 9.89 -14.83 -4.75
C GLN A 98 9.57 -16.19 -5.39
N GLN A 99 9.54 -17.26 -4.61
CA GLN A 99 9.23 -18.62 -5.11
C GLN A 99 7.81 -18.73 -5.65
N ALA A 100 6.86 -18.01 -5.07
CA ALA A 100 5.48 -17.94 -5.52
C ALA A 100 5.28 -17.11 -6.81
N GLY A 101 6.30 -16.33 -7.23
CA GLY A 101 6.26 -15.56 -8.46
C GLY A 101 5.76 -14.11 -8.31
N ALA A 102 5.92 -13.50 -7.13
CA ALA A 102 5.67 -12.06 -6.95
C ALA A 102 6.60 -11.23 -7.85
N ASP A 103 6.15 -10.04 -8.26
CA ASP A 103 6.96 -9.10 -9.06
C ASP A 103 7.88 -8.25 -8.17
N GLY A 104 7.54 -8.10 -6.88
CA GLY A 104 8.35 -7.40 -5.89
C GLY A 104 7.85 -7.60 -4.47
N ILE A 105 8.64 -7.17 -3.51
CA ILE A 105 8.28 -7.20 -2.09
C ILE A 105 8.24 -5.79 -1.51
N VAL A 106 7.37 -5.59 -0.51
CA VAL A 106 7.27 -4.33 0.26
C VAL A 106 7.62 -4.64 1.71
N VAL A 107 8.63 -3.96 2.24
CA VAL A 107 9.19 -4.26 3.54
C VAL A 107 9.05 -3.06 4.46
N ILE A 108 8.18 -3.18 5.47
CA ILE A 108 8.06 -2.19 6.56
C ILE A 108 9.23 -2.39 7.54
N ASN A 109 9.71 -1.29 8.14
CA ASN A 109 10.71 -1.39 9.19
C ASN A 109 10.16 -2.16 10.41
N PRO A 110 11.03 -2.82 11.20
CA PRO A 110 10.61 -3.45 12.44
C PRO A 110 9.90 -2.43 13.34
N TYR A 111 8.82 -2.88 13.97
CA TYR A 111 8.01 -2.11 14.90
C TYR A 111 8.03 -2.78 16.29
N TYR A 112 7.50 -2.14 17.32
CA TYR A 112 7.59 -2.46 18.73
C TYR A 112 8.89 -1.96 19.35
N TRP A 113 10.07 -2.36 18.89
CA TRP A 113 11.33 -1.78 19.32
C TRP A 113 11.79 -0.70 18.35
N LYS A 114 12.20 0.45 18.88
CA LYS A 114 13.00 1.40 18.10
C LYS A 114 14.41 0.84 17.97
N VAL A 115 14.90 0.78 16.75
CA VAL A 115 16.24 0.31 16.44
C VAL A 115 17.12 1.46 15.96
N SER A 116 18.44 1.38 16.19
CA SER A 116 19.36 2.37 15.67
C SER A 116 19.38 2.39 14.15
N GLU A 117 19.76 3.52 13.56
CA GLU A 117 19.86 3.64 12.09
C GLU A 117 20.79 2.57 11.49
N ALA A 118 21.93 2.29 12.13
CA ALA A 118 22.83 1.22 11.71
C ALA A 118 22.18 -0.17 11.70
N ASN A 119 21.28 -0.44 12.66
CA ASN A 119 20.54 -1.69 12.70
C ASN A 119 19.39 -1.72 11.67
N LEU A 120 18.75 -0.59 11.35
CA LEU A 120 17.80 -0.50 10.26
C LEU A 120 18.47 -0.77 8.90
N ILE A 121 19.62 -0.15 8.66
CA ILE A 121 20.40 -0.40 7.44
C ILE A 121 20.70 -1.90 7.34
N ARG A 122 21.26 -2.50 8.37
CA ARG A 122 21.58 -3.93 8.38
C ARG A 122 20.33 -4.81 8.14
N TYR A 123 19.19 -4.47 8.74
CA TYR A 123 17.95 -5.20 8.54
C TYR A 123 17.51 -5.20 7.08
N PHE A 124 17.42 -4.03 6.46
CA PHE A 124 16.99 -3.92 5.07
C PHE A 124 18.01 -4.54 4.09
N GLU A 125 19.30 -4.41 4.36
CA GLU A 125 20.35 -5.06 3.57
C GLU A 125 20.24 -6.59 3.63
N GLN A 126 20.06 -7.17 4.82
CA GLN A 126 19.86 -8.62 4.98
C GLN A 126 18.62 -9.12 4.22
N VAL A 127 17.52 -8.37 4.24
CA VAL A 127 16.32 -8.73 3.48
C VAL A 127 16.61 -8.62 1.98
N ALA A 128 17.21 -7.53 1.52
CA ALA A 128 17.54 -7.32 0.11
C ALA A 128 18.51 -8.37 -0.43
N ASP A 129 19.51 -8.77 0.37
CA ASP A 129 20.48 -9.81 0.02
C ASP A 129 19.85 -11.24 -0.03
N SER A 130 18.70 -11.44 0.59
CA SER A 130 18.03 -12.75 0.65
C SER A 130 17.20 -13.11 -0.59
N VAL A 131 16.97 -12.15 -1.48
CA VAL A 131 16.13 -12.28 -2.69
C VAL A 131 16.75 -11.56 -3.89
N THR A 132 16.32 -11.93 -5.09
CA THR A 132 16.65 -11.21 -6.32
C THR A 132 15.51 -10.27 -6.76
N LEU A 133 14.36 -10.35 -6.10
CA LEU A 133 13.23 -9.48 -6.38
C LEU A 133 13.55 -8.01 -6.09
N PRO A 134 12.88 -7.10 -6.79
CA PRO A 134 12.80 -5.70 -6.40
C PRO A 134 12.22 -5.54 -4.99
N VAL A 135 12.87 -4.73 -4.17
CA VAL A 135 12.47 -4.43 -2.78
C VAL A 135 12.01 -2.98 -2.71
N MET A 136 10.79 -2.78 -2.28
CA MET A 136 10.24 -1.48 -1.96
C MET A 136 10.22 -1.31 -0.44
N LEU A 137 10.83 -0.24 0.06
CA LEU A 137 10.76 0.12 1.47
C LEU A 137 9.35 0.59 1.83
N TYR A 138 8.94 0.40 3.08
CA TYR A 138 7.67 0.92 3.56
C TYR A 138 7.88 1.75 4.82
N ASN A 139 7.63 3.04 4.72
CA ASN A 139 7.66 3.99 5.81
C ASN A 139 6.24 4.29 6.31
N PHE A 140 5.97 4.02 7.58
CA PHE A 140 4.71 4.38 8.23
C PHE A 140 4.94 4.71 9.72
N PRO A 141 5.57 5.85 10.03
CA PRO A 141 5.99 6.18 11.39
C PRO A 141 4.84 6.27 12.39
N ALA A 142 3.61 6.60 11.95
CA ALA A 142 2.43 6.60 12.80
C ALA A 142 2.10 5.21 13.39
N LEU A 143 2.44 4.12 12.68
CA LEU A 143 2.23 2.75 13.17
C LEU A 143 3.51 2.09 13.69
N THR A 144 4.67 2.41 13.12
CA THR A 144 5.95 1.79 13.51
C THR A 144 6.68 2.54 14.61
N GLY A 145 6.30 3.79 14.86
CA GLY A 145 6.97 4.66 15.83
C GLY A 145 8.37 5.12 15.39
N GLN A 146 8.79 4.81 14.16
CA GLN A 146 10.12 5.17 13.65
C GLN A 146 10.07 5.52 12.16
N ASP A 147 10.62 6.67 11.80
CA ASP A 147 10.68 7.18 10.44
C ASP A 147 11.88 6.61 9.67
N LEU A 148 11.69 6.38 8.37
CA LEU A 148 12.76 6.13 7.40
C LEU A 148 13.11 7.47 6.73
N THR A 149 14.12 8.14 7.28
CA THR A 149 14.53 9.47 6.79
C THR A 149 15.01 9.40 5.34
N PRO A 150 14.90 10.50 4.55
CA PRO A 150 15.43 10.56 3.19
C PRO A 150 16.92 10.18 3.09
N ALA A 151 17.73 10.55 4.10
CA ALA A 151 19.15 10.21 4.15
C ALA A 151 19.37 8.70 4.33
N LEU A 152 18.62 8.06 5.23
CA LEU A 152 18.64 6.61 5.43
C LEU A 152 18.22 5.87 4.16
N VAL A 153 17.13 6.30 3.52
CA VAL A 153 16.62 5.67 2.28
C VAL A 153 17.64 5.80 1.15
N LYS A 154 18.29 6.98 1.03
CA LYS A 154 19.38 7.16 0.07
C LYS A 154 20.55 6.18 0.34
N THR A 155 20.98 6.05 1.59
CA THR A 155 22.05 5.10 1.98
C THR A 155 21.68 3.67 1.57
N LEU A 156 20.43 3.26 1.77
CA LEU A 156 19.96 1.93 1.37
C LEU A 156 19.95 1.75 -0.16
N ALA A 157 19.48 2.74 -0.91
CA ALA A 157 19.49 2.74 -2.36
C ALA A 157 20.92 2.73 -2.94
N ASP A 158 21.86 3.42 -2.29
CA ASP A 158 23.30 3.39 -2.64
C ASP A 158 23.91 1.99 -2.41
N SER A 159 23.44 1.28 -1.37
CA SER A 159 24.08 0.02 -0.93
C SER A 159 23.56 -1.22 -1.65
N ARG A 160 22.32 -1.23 -2.13
CA ARG A 160 21.66 -2.40 -2.75
C ARG A 160 20.82 -1.99 -3.96
N SER A 161 21.23 -2.47 -5.13
CA SER A 161 20.60 -2.14 -6.42
C SER A 161 19.17 -2.66 -6.57
N ASN A 162 18.79 -3.68 -5.79
CA ASN A 162 17.41 -4.19 -5.78
C ASN A 162 16.49 -3.45 -4.78
N ILE A 163 16.99 -2.52 -3.98
CA ILE A 163 16.16 -1.57 -3.22
C ILE A 163 15.78 -0.44 -4.18
N ILE A 164 14.58 -0.50 -4.75
CA ILE A 164 14.18 0.28 -5.93
C ILE A 164 13.12 1.34 -5.66
N GLY A 165 12.59 1.43 -4.46
CA GLY A 165 11.52 2.38 -4.17
C GLY A 165 11.08 2.41 -2.72
N ILE A 166 10.15 3.31 -2.45
CA ILE A 166 9.53 3.47 -1.15
C ILE A 166 8.02 3.75 -1.29
N LYS A 167 7.22 3.07 -0.46
CA LYS A 167 5.89 3.52 -0.06
C LYS A 167 6.04 4.42 1.15
N ASP A 168 5.79 5.72 1.00
CA ASP A 168 6.00 6.72 2.04
C ASP A 168 4.66 7.17 2.62
N THR A 169 4.27 6.58 3.76
CA THR A 169 3.00 6.87 4.45
C THR A 169 3.26 7.84 5.60
N ILE A 170 3.45 9.10 5.24
CA ILE A 170 3.68 10.19 6.17
C ILE A 170 2.82 11.40 5.77
N ASP A 171 2.17 12.02 6.74
CA ASP A 171 1.33 13.22 6.52
C ASP A 171 2.21 14.47 6.49
N SER A 172 3.05 14.57 5.44
CA SER A 172 3.97 15.71 5.26
C SER A 172 4.43 15.84 3.82
N VAL A 173 3.93 16.87 3.13
CA VAL A 173 4.41 17.28 1.80
C VAL A 173 5.90 17.63 1.83
N ALA A 174 6.38 18.21 2.94
CA ALA A 174 7.79 18.54 3.11
C ALA A 174 8.67 17.29 3.16
N HIS A 175 8.22 16.22 3.81
CA HIS A 175 8.93 14.94 3.83
C HIS A 175 8.96 14.30 2.44
N LEU A 176 7.81 14.21 1.75
CA LEU A 176 7.73 13.69 0.37
C LEU A 176 8.67 14.45 -0.58
N ARG A 177 8.66 15.80 -0.51
CA ARG A 177 9.58 16.62 -1.29
C ARG A 177 11.04 16.27 -0.98
N SER A 178 11.39 16.14 0.29
CA SER A 178 12.75 15.81 0.73
C SER A 178 13.15 14.41 0.25
N MET A 179 12.24 13.42 0.34
CA MET A 179 12.45 12.06 -0.15
C MET A 179 12.75 12.06 -1.66
N ILE A 180 11.89 12.70 -2.44
CA ILE A 180 12.05 12.80 -3.89
C ILE A 180 13.36 13.51 -4.26
N HIS A 181 13.63 14.68 -3.68
CA HIS A 181 14.84 15.43 -3.99
C HIS A 181 16.13 14.74 -3.57
N THR A 182 16.14 14.07 -2.40
CA THR A 182 17.35 13.42 -1.89
C THR A 182 17.64 12.12 -2.60
N VAL A 183 16.62 11.29 -2.83
CA VAL A 183 16.83 9.94 -3.36
C VAL A 183 16.80 9.91 -4.87
N LYS A 184 15.79 10.51 -5.53
CA LYS A 184 15.70 10.48 -7.00
C LYS A 184 16.78 11.32 -7.69
N ALA A 185 17.36 12.32 -7.03
CA ALA A 185 18.50 13.05 -7.59
C ALA A 185 19.72 12.15 -7.80
N ALA A 186 19.94 11.16 -6.91
CA ALA A 186 21.02 10.19 -7.02
C ALA A 186 20.60 8.93 -7.78
N HIS A 187 19.33 8.54 -7.66
CA HIS A 187 18.73 7.35 -8.25
C HIS A 187 17.45 7.73 -9.03
N PRO A 188 17.55 8.24 -10.28
CA PRO A 188 16.40 8.74 -11.04
C PRO A 188 15.28 7.72 -11.26
N HIS A 189 15.61 6.42 -11.16
CA HIS A 189 14.65 5.31 -11.32
C HIS A 189 14.05 4.81 -10.00
N PHE A 190 14.45 5.40 -8.87
CA PHE A 190 13.91 5.06 -7.57
C PHE A 190 12.44 5.51 -7.50
N THR A 191 11.55 4.58 -7.21
CA THR A 191 10.11 4.84 -7.14
C THR A 191 9.73 5.46 -5.79
N VAL A 192 9.00 6.57 -5.80
CA VAL A 192 8.42 7.18 -4.60
C VAL A 192 6.91 7.23 -4.73
N LEU A 193 6.21 6.43 -3.94
CA LEU A 193 4.76 6.36 -3.86
C LEU A 193 4.27 6.86 -2.51
N CYS A 194 3.29 7.77 -2.48
CA CYS A 194 2.67 8.17 -1.22
C CYS A 194 1.73 7.08 -0.70
N GLY A 195 1.56 7.02 0.62
CA GLY A 195 0.62 6.09 1.27
C GLY A 195 -0.72 6.72 1.61
N TYR A 196 -0.81 8.04 1.70
CA TYR A 196 -2.05 8.77 1.97
C TYR A 196 -2.75 9.17 0.66
N ASP A 197 -4.07 9.06 0.63
CA ASP A 197 -4.90 9.35 -0.54
C ASP A 197 -4.78 10.81 -0.98
N ASP A 198 -4.83 11.72 -0.05
CA ASP A 198 -4.77 13.18 -0.23
C ASP A 198 -3.37 13.70 -0.59
N HIS A 199 -2.36 12.86 -0.57
CA HIS A 199 -1.01 13.22 -1.02
C HIS A 199 -0.69 12.84 -2.47
N LEU A 200 -1.58 12.11 -3.18
CA LEU A 200 -1.31 11.67 -4.56
C LEU A 200 -0.95 12.82 -5.50
N PHE A 201 -1.78 13.86 -5.54
CA PHE A 201 -1.56 14.99 -6.46
C PHE A 201 -0.28 15.77 -6.12
N ASN A 202 -0.02 16.01 -4.83
CA ASN A 202 1.21 16.62 -4.36
C ASN A 202 2.45 15.80 -4.74
N THR A 203 2.36 14.48 -4.59
CA THR A 203 3.45 13.55 -4.96
C THR A 203 3.79 13.64 -6.44
N LEU A 204 2.78 13.67 -7.32
CA LEU A 204 2.98 13.83 -8.76
C LEU A 204 3.57 15.20 -9.11
N LEU A 205 3.10 16.28 -8.51
CA LEU A 205 3.64 17.63 -8.71
C LEU A 205 5.12 17.76 -8.30
N LEU A 206 5.53 17.00 -7.27
CA LEU A 206 6.92 16.98 -6.80
C LEU A 206 7.83 16.07 -7.62
N GLY A 207 7.29 15.28 -8.58
CA GLY A 207 8.05 14.35 -9.41
C GLY A 207 8.12 12.92 -8.84
N GLY A 208 7.22 12.57 -7.93
CA GLY A 208 6.99 11.19 -7.49
C GLY A 208 6.15 10.39 -8.50
N ASP A 209 5.89 9.13 -8.19
CA ASP A 209 5.51 8.14 -9.20
C ASP A 209 4.07 7.61 -9.05
N GLY A 210 3.32 8.03 -8.03
CA GLY A 210 1.95 7.58 -7.78
C GLY A 210 1.62 7.34 -6.30
N ALA A 211 0.73 6.38 -6.03
CA ALA A 211 0.25 6.10 -4.68
C ALA A 211 -0.03 4.62 -4.42
N ILE A 212 0.19 4.23 -3.16
CA ILE A 212 -0.32 2.98 -2.56
C ILE A 212 -1.30 3.38 -1.45
N SER A 213 -2.51 3.74 -1.81
CA SER A 213 -3.50 4.34 -0.92
C SER A 213 -4.78 3.51 -0.79
N ALA A 214 -5.40 3.57 0.40
CA ALA A 214 -6.44 2.64 0.80
C ALA A 214 -7.78 2.87 0.10
N SER A 215 -8.10 4.11 -0.34
CA SER A 215 -9.32 4.39 -1.09
C SER A 215 -9.40 3.62 -2.41
N GLY A 216 -8.25 3.15 -2.91
CA GLY A 216 -8.21 2.27 -4.07
C GLY A 216 -9.08 1.02 -3.92
N ASN A 217 -9.36 0.56 -2.69
CA ASN A 217 -10.23 -0.62 -2.47
C ASN A 217 -11.72 -0.34 -2.72
N PHE A 218 -12.20 0.88 -2.49
CA PHE A 218 -13.63 1.21 -2.60
C PHE A 218 -13.95 2.26 -3.67
N ALA A 219 -12.99 3.13 -4.00
CA ALA A 219 -13.15 4.20 -4.99
C ALA A 219 -11.93 4.33 -5.92
N PRO A 220 -11.45 3.23 -6.56
CA PRO A 220 -10.22 3.24 -7.37
C PRO A 220 -10.27 4.25 -8.51
N GLN A 221 -11.45 4.50 -9.08
CA GLN A 221 -11.64 5.40 -10.21
C GLN A 221 -11.19 6.84 -9.93
N VAL A 222 -11.28 7.30 -8.67
CA VAL A 222 -10.89 8.67 -8.31
C VAL A 222 -9.39 8.86 -8.54
N SER A 223 -8.57 7.96 -7.97
CA SER A 223 -7.10 8.02 -8.11
C SER A 223 -6.65 7.68 -9.54
N VAL A 224 -7.28 6.70 -10.20
CA VAL A 224 -6.98 6.32 -11.60
C VAL A 224 -7.28 7.48 -12.54
N ASN A 225 -8.44 8.14 -12.38
CA ASN A 225 -8.80 9.28 -13.22
C ASN A 225 -7.94 10.51 -12.94
N LEU A 226 -7.55 10.74 -11.68
CA LEU A 226 -6.59 11.79 -11.34
C LEU A 226 -5.26 11.57 -12.07
N LEU A 227 -4.71 10.36 -11.98
CA LEU A 227 -3.45 10.02 -12.64
C LEU A 227 -3.55 10.12 -14.16
N LYS A 228 -4.68 9.69 -14.75
CA LYS A 228 -4.94 9.86 -16.18
C LYS A 228 -4.95 11.33 -16.58
N ALA A 229 -5.72 12.17 -15.89
CA ALA A 229 -5.75 13.62 -16.15
C ALA A 229 -4.37 14.25 -16.02
N TRP A 230 -3.57 13.84 -15.02
CA TRP A 230 -2.18 14.26 -14.86
C TRP A 230 -1.31 13.87 -16.07
N ARG A 231 -1.38 12.60 -16.52
CA ARG A 231 -0.63 12.10 -17.70
C ARG A 231 -1.04 12.85 -18.98
N ASP A 232 -2.32 13.20 -19.10
CA ASP A 232 -2.89 13.98 -20.22
C ASP A 232 -2.59 15.49 -20.09
N LYS A 233 -1.88 15.93 -19.04
CA LYS A 233 -1.56 17.32 -18.71
C LYS A 233 -2.77 18.20 -18.41
N ASP A 234 -3.92 17.60 -18.13
CA ASP A 234 -5.12 18.30 -17.65
C ASP A 234 -5.06 18.52 -16.14
N VAL A 235 -4.26 19.49 -15.73
CA VAL A 235 -4.01 19.82 -14.32
C VAL A 235 -5.30 20.25 -13.62
N ALA A 236 -6.19 20.95 -14.32
CA ALA A 236 -7.47 21.39 -13.75
C ALA A 236 -8.34 20.18 -13.39
N LYS A 237 -8.44 19.21 -14.31
CA LYS A 237 -9.21 17.99 -14.06
C LYS A 237 -8.58 17.10 -12.97
N ALA A 238 -7.25 17.01 -12.93
CA ALA A 238 -6.55 16.32 -11.85
C ALA A 238 -6.85 16.96 -10.49
N ALA A 239 -6.88 18.30 -10.41
CA ALA A 239 -7.24 19.04 -9.20
C ALA A 239 -8.68 18.80 -8.76
N GLU A 240 -9.65 18.63 -9.67
CA GLU A 240 -11.02 18.26 -9.35
C GLU A 240 -11.10 16.90 -8.62
N TYR A 241 -10.42 15.87 -9.15
CA TYR A 241 -10.36 14.55 -8.49
C TYR A 241 -9.65 14.63 -7.14
N HIS A 242 -8.62 15.46 -7.04
CA HIS A 242 -7.91 15.66 -5.79
C HIS A 242 -8.82 16.22 -4.69
N GLN A 243 -9.80 17.09 -4.99
CA GLN A 243 -10.76 17.60 -4.01
C GLN A 243 -11.56 16.46 -3.35
N THR A 244 -11.84 15.38 -4.10
CA THR A 244 -12.45 14.18 -3.52
C THR A 244 -11.48 13.46 -2.58
N LEU A 245 -10.23 13.26 -3.01
CA LEU A 245 -9.22 12.57 -2.20
C LEU A 245 -8.90 13.30 -0.89
N LEU A 246 -8.96 14.64 -0.87
CA LEU A 246 -8.76 15.45 0.34
C LEU A 246 -9.78 15.11 1.46
N GLN A 247 -10.93 14.57 1.11
CA GLN A 247 -11.98 14.24 2.08
C GLN A 247 -11.89 12.79 2.59
N ILE A 248 -11.09 11.93 1.95
CA ILE A 248 -10.99 10.51 2.32
C ILE A 248 -10.40 10.27 3.72
N PRO A 249 -9.33 10.97 4.16
CA PRO A 249 -8.72 10.69 5.46
C PRO A 249 -9.66 10.83 6.66
N GLN A 250 -10.69 11.68 6.58
CA GLN A 250 -11.68 11.80 7.66
C GLN A 250 -12.48 10.51 7.89
N MET A 251 -12.65 9.67 6.85
CA MET A 251 -13.34 8.39 6.99
C MET A 251 -12.54 7.43 7.86
N TYR A 252 -11.22 7.40 7.71
CA TYR A 252 -10.35 6.51 8.49
C TYR A 252 -10.31 6.85 9.98
N GLN A 253 -10.74 8.07 10.36
CA GLN A 253 -10.83 8.51 11.75
C GLN A 253 -12.09 7.98 12.47
N LEU A 254 -13.02 7.34 11.73
CA LEU A 254 -14.24 6.79 12.31
C LEU A 254 -13.97 5.64 13.28
N ASP A 255 -12.87 4.90 13.07
CA ASP A 255 -12.47 3.83 14.01
C ASP A 255 -10.97 3.54 13.96
N THR A 256 -10.49 2.83 15.00
CA THR A 256 -9.10 2.37 15.10
C THR A 256 -9.09 0.91 15.56
N PRO A 257 -8.44 0.03 14.76
CA PRO A 257 -7.76 0.27 13.48
C PRO A 257 -8.76 0.44 12.32
N PHE A 258 -8.40 1.26 11.35
CA PHE A 258 -9.24 1.71 10.23
C PHE A 258 -9.65 0.61 9.22
N VAL A 259 -9.22 -0.63 9.40
CA VAL A 259 -9.44 -1.73 8.44
C VAL A 259 -10.91 -2.09 8.27
N ASN A 260 -11.70 -2.00 9.35
CA ASN A 260 -13.15 -2.21 9.33
C ASN A 260 -13.86 -1.11 8.52
N VAL A 261 -13.41 0.14 8.63
CA VAL A 261 -13.94 1.26 7.85
C VAL A 261 -13.75 1.04 6.35
N ILE A 262 -12.57 0.57 5.94
CA ILE A 262 -12.29 0.26 4.52
C ILE A 262 -13.22 -0.84 4.02
N LYS A 263 -13.37 -1.95 4.76
CA LYS A 263 -14.23 -3.07 4.34
C LYS A 263 -15.70 -2.66 4.25
N GLU A 264 -16.19 -1.88 5.20
CA GLU A 264 -17.54 -1.33 5.13
C GLU A 264 -17.71 -0.35 3.94
N ALA A 265 -16.71 0.47 3.64
CA ALA A 265 -16.73 1.34 2.46
C ALA A 265 -16.79 0.53 1.15
N ILE A 266 -16.08 -0.59 1.05
CA ILE A 266 -16.15 -1.50 -0.12
C ILE A 266 -17.59 -1.98 -0.33
N VAL A 267 -18.26 -2.41 0.74
CA VAL A 267 -19.66 -2.87 0.67
C VAL A 267 -20.61 -1.74 0.31
N LEU A 268 -20.48 -0.59 0.96
CA LEU A 268 -21.31 0.59 0.69
C LEU A 268 -21.13 1.12 -0.74
N CYS A 269 -19.96 0.91 -1.34
CA CYS A 269 -19.71 1.25 -2.76
C CYS A 269 -20.09 0.11 -3.73
N GLY A 270 -20.91 -0.84 -3.28
CA GLY A 270 -21.59 -1.81 -4.14
C GLY A 270 -20.86 -3.13 -4.37
N ARG A 271 -19.79 -3.44 -3.63
CA ARG A 271 -19.09 -4.72 -3.74
C ARG A 271 -19.47 -5.63 -2.58
N PRO A 272 -20.21 -6.72 -2.80
CA PRO A 272 -20.69 -7.59 -1.73
C PRO A 272 -19.57 -8.54 -1.23
N ILE A 273 -18.78 -8.05 -0.29
CA ILE A 273 -17.74 -8.83 0.40
C ILE A 273 -18.08 -9.00 1.88
N SER A 274 -17.42 -9.93 2.56
CA SER A 274 -17.46 -10.00 4.03
C SER A 274 -16.69 -8.82 4.63
N THR A 275 -17.30 -8.15 5.63
CA THR A 275 -16.65 -7.06 6.38
C THR A 275 -15.96 -7.57 7.66
N HIS A 276 -15.83 -8.90 7.82
CA HIS A 276 -15.13 -9.49 8.96
C HIS A 276 -13.69 -9.01 9.04
N VAL A 277 -13.25 -8.63 10.23
CA VAL A 277 -11.87 -8.20 10.54
C VAL A 277 -11.31 -9.07 11.66
N LEU A 278 -9.99 -9.27 11.64
CA LEU A 278 -9.33 -10.09 12.65
C LEU A 278 -9.13 -9.32 13.98
N PRO A 279 -9.32 -9.97 15.13
CA PRO A 279 -8.99 -9.36 16.42
C PRO A 279 -7.53 -8.85 16.46
N PRO A 280 -7.23 -7.72 17.16
CA PRO A 280 -8.12 -6.99 18.06
C PRO A 280 -9.06 -5.97 17.38
N ALA A 281 -9.09 -5.89 16.05
CA ALA A 281 -10.10 -5.12 15.37
C ALA A 281 -11.50 -5.73 15.58
N SER A 282 -12.53 -4.90 15.50
CA SER A 282 -13.93 -5.31 15.62
C SER A 282 -14.75 -4.77 14.45
N ALA A 283 -15.93 -5.34 14.22
CA ALA A 283 -16.86 -4.80 13.24
C ALA A 283 -17.21 -3.34 13.54
N LEU A 284 -17.35 -2.53 12.50
CA LEU A 284 -17.78 -1.15 12.64
C LEU A 284 -19.23 -1.12 13.16
N ASP A 285 -19.52 -0.30 14.17
CA ASP A 285 -20.86 -0.17 14.73
C ASP A 285 -21.83 0.57 13.79
N GLU A 286 -23.14 0.40 14.01
CA GLU A 286 -24.18 0.99 13.15
C GLU A 286 -24.15 2.53 13.09
N PRO A 287 -23.89 3.28 14.18
CA PRO A 287 -23.73 4.73 14.10
C PRO A 287 -22.59 5.16 13.19
N ARG A 288 -21.41 4.52 13.29
CA ARG A 288 -20.26 4.83 12.45
C ARG A 288 -20.47 4.39 11.00
N LYS A 289 -21.16 3.26 10.75
CA LYS A 289 -21.58 2.84 9.41
C LYS A 289 -22.49 3.89 8.75
N ALA A 290 -23.47 4.41 9.48
CA ALA A 290 -24.35 5.46 8.98
C ALA A 290 -23.57 6.74 8.67
N GLN A 291 -22.61 7.11 9.49
CA GLN A 291 -21.74 8.26 9.26
C GLN A 291 -20.87 8.05 8.02
N LEU A 292 -20.23 6.86 7.89
CA LEU A 292 -19.44 6.50 6.71
C LEU A 292 -20.27 6.57 5.42
N LYS A 293 -21.48 6.02 5.44
CA LYS A 293 -22.40 6.09 4.31
C LYS A 293 -22.71 7.53 3.91
N THR A 294 -22.98 8.40 4.88
CA THR A 294 -23.22 9.82 4.63
C THR A 294 -22.02 10.49 3.95
N LEU A 295 -20.81 10.24 4.44
CA LEU A 295 -19.57 10.78 3.86
C LEU A 295 -19.36 10.29 2.42
N LEU A 296 -19.56 8.99 2.16
CA LEU A 296 -19.43 8.43 0.81
C LEU A 296 -20.44 9.02 -0.17
N GLN A 297 -21.71 9.23 0.28
CA GLN A 297 -22.75 9.84 -0.53
C GLN A 297 -22.45 11.32 -0.85
N GLN A 298 -21.96 12.09 0.12
CA GLN A 298 -21.54 13.48 -0.10
C GLN A 298 -20.44 13.58 -1.17
N LEU A 299 -19.55 12.60 -1.23
CA LEU A 299 -18.49 12.50 -2.23
C LEU A 299 -18.92 11.82 -3.54
N LYS A 300 -20.18 11.37 -3.62
CA LYS A 300 -20.74 10.65 -4.79
C LYS A 300 -19.93 9.38 -5.13
N LEU A 301 -19.47 8.66 -4.10
CA LEU A 301 -18.70 7.43 -4.23
C LEU A 301 -19.60 6.18 -4.13
N CYS A 302 -20.81 6.33 -3.65
CA CYS A 302 -21.83 5.28 -3.57
C CYS A 302 -23.24 5.84 -3.85
#